data_afb30a5a253e49eae6f6ebe707c79f3d
#
_entry.id   afb30a5a253e49eae6f6ebe707c79f3d
#
_cell.length_a   1.000
_cell.length_b   1.000
_cell.length_c   1.000
_cell.angle_alpha   90.00
_cell.angle_beta   90.00
_cell.angle_gamma   90.00
#
_symmetry.space_group_name_H-M   'P 1'
#
loop_
_entity.id
_entity.type
_entity.pdbx_description
1 polymer ?
#
loop_
_entity_poly.entity_id
_entity_poly.type
_entity_poly.pdbx_seq_one_letter_code
_entity_poly.pdbx_strand_id
1 'polypeptide(L)'
;MSQLSTDMIIRNFQKEDFSLLGELYQAVTSKENATFWWVGEEANWSNVYCAFENGKMVAKGQVSIITIIPPGRSAANKHSIYLNLKTLPERDNDFDLLENVYQHLFLRALQVKETLSSEYQTMLCVGNDSSELENNRFLIQKGYTHWNSLFQMKRDLLEPIPALTLNENFHFSYWKMESAQEEKDYLDLEATIWPDAPLGFERLSEYKNKALWTSMVIRQNDTIAASLMAWQEEKEGVVEDVFVQEPWRKRGLAKFLLTQALGYLKSHELKSAYLMVETTNESALSLYKSVGFEVDKEEIRYYMVLK
;
A
#
# COMPACT_ATOMS: atom_id res chain seq x y z
N MET A 1 -30.69 -37.52 4.27
CA MET A 1 -29.29 -37.49 3.83
C MET A 1 -28.59 -36.56 4.79
N SER A 2 -27.74 -37.11 5.69
CA SER A 2 -26.97 -36.32 6.66
C SER A 2 -25.95 -35.50 5.87
N GLN A 3 -26.05 -34.17 5.92
CA GLN A 3 -24.92 -33.30 5.57
C GLN A 3 -23.76 -33.72 6.45
N LEU A 4 -22.72 -34.29 5.85
CA LEU A 4 -21.41 -34.40 6.47
C LEU A 4 -20.97 -32.97 6.76
N SER A 5 -20.94 -32.61 8.03
CA SER A 5 -20.27 -31.42 8.48
C SER A 5 -18.81 -31.55 8.01
N THR A 6 -18.46 -30.80 6.99
CA THR A 6 -17.06 -30.68 6.58
C THR A 6 -16.35 -29.92 7.70
N ASP A 7 -15.48 -30.62 8.45
CA ASP A 7 -14.70 -30.01 9.52
C ASP A 7 -13.78 -28.94 8.91
N MET A 8 -14.17 -27.68 9.07
CA MET A 8 -13.33 -26.54 8.70
C MET A 8 -12.22 -26.38 9.77
N ILE A 9 -10.98 -26.37 9.33
CA ILE A 9 -9.82 -26.13 10.18
C ILE A 9 -9.28 -24.74 9.91
N ILE A 10 -9.15 -23.92 10.96
CA ILE A 10 -8.50 -22.61 10.88
C ILE A 10 -7.26 -22.63 11.76
N ARG A 11 -6.11 -22.34 11.18
CA ARG A 11 -4.82 -22.29 11.87
C ARG A 11 -3.85 -21.33 11.21
N ASN A 12 -2.75 -21.05 11.88
CA ASN A 12 -1.65 -20.29 11.27
C ASN A 12 -1.09 -21.04 10.05
N PHE A 13 -0.60 -20.25 9.10
CA PHE A 13 0.13 -20.72 7.93
C PHE A 13 1.38 -21.51 8.35
N GLN A 14 1.69 -22.56 7.62
CA GLN A 14 2.86 -23.41 7.79
C GLN A 14 3.58 -23.60 6.44
N LYS A 15 4.85 -23.97 6.47
CA LYS A 15 5.68 -24.14 5.27
C LYS A 15 5.08 -25.11 4.25
N GLU A 16 4.44 -26.15 4.74
CA GLU A 16 3.80 -27.19 3.93
C GLU A 16 2.58 -26.67 3.13
N ASP A 17 2.03 -25.52 3.51
CA ASP A 17 0.86 -24.92 2.90
C ASP A 17 1.16 -24.14 1.60
N PHE A 18 2.44 -23.95 1.22
CA PHE A 18 2.80 -23.11 0.07
C PHE A 18 2.10 -23.54 -1.24
N SER A 19 1.92 -24.84 -1.48
CA SER A 19 1.23 -25.31 -2.68
C SER A 19 -0.24 -24.86 -2.69
N LEU A 20 -0.93 -25.06 -1.55
CA LEU A 20 -2.33 -24.67 -1.38
C LEU A 20 -2.51 -23.14 -1.40
N LEU A 21 -1.56 -22.41 -0.83
CA LEU A 21 -1.52 -20.95 -0.92
C LEU A 21 -1.40 -20.48 -2.38
N GLY A 22 -0.54 -21.13 -3.16
CA GLY A 22 -0.39 -20.83 -4.60
C GLY A 22 -1.68 -21.05 -5.39
N GLU A 23 -2.41 -22.14 -5.10
CA GLU A 23 -3.73 -22.42 -5.71
C GLU A 23 -4.75 -21.33 -5.35
N LEU A 24 -4.86 -20.97 -4.06
CA LEU A 24 -5.74 -19.91 -3.61
C LEU A 24 -5.36 -18.55 -4.23
N TYR A 25 -4.05 -18.22 -4.25
CA TYR A 25 -3.55 -17.01 -4.88
C TYR A 25 -3.98 -16.90 -6.35
N GLN A 26 -3.77 -17.96 -7.14
CA GLN A 26 -4.16 -17.99 -8.54
C GLN A 26 -5.67 -17.82 -8.71
N ALA A 27 -6.47 -18.50 -7.88
CA ALA A 27 -7.91 -18.39 -7.93
C ALA A 27 -8.41 -16.97 -7.63
N VAL A 28 -7.86 -16.33 -6.58
CA VAL A 28 -8.26 -14.97 -6.17
C VAL A 28 -7.82 -13.94 -7.19
N THR A 29 -6.55 -14.01 -7.66
CA THR A 29 -5.99 -13.02 -8.60
C THR A 29 -6.43 -13.22 -10.04
N SER A 30 -7.14 -14.32 -10.35
CA SER A 30 -7.84 -14.47 -11.63
C SER A 30 -9.02 -13.49 -11.78
N LYS A 31 -9.56 -12.98 -10.68
CA LYS A 31 -10.42 -11.79 -10.67
C LYS A 31 -9.52 -10.56 -10.75
N GLU A 32 -9.71 -9.73 -11.76
CA GLU A 32 -8.76 -8.71 -12.20
C GLU A 32 -8.29 -7.71 -11.14
N ASN A 33 -8.99 -7.52 -10.02
CA ASN A 33 -8.69 -6.41 -9.12
C ASN A 33 -8.46 -6.79 -7.65
N ALA A 34 -8.58 -8.05 -7.27
CA ALA A 34 -8.39 -8.43 -5.87
C ALA A 34 -6.93 -8.30 -5.41
N THR A 35 -6.69 -7.55 -4.35
CA THR A 35 -5.37 -7.44 -3.72
C THR A 35 -5.16 -8.61 -2.77
N PHE A 36 -4.22 -9.48 -3.07
CA PHE A 36 -3.84 -10.61 -2.23
C PHE A 36 -2.46 -10.38 -1.62
N TRP A 37 -2.37 -10.30 -0.31
CA TRP A 37 -1.08 -10.18 0.36
C TRP A 37 -0.38 -11.53 0.44
N TRP A 38 0.86 -11.58 0.00
CA TRP A 38 1.70 -12.75 0.20
C TRP A 38 2.09 -12.90 1.67
N VAL A 39 2.39 -14.13 2.12
CA VAL A 39 2.63 -14.42 3.55
C VAL A 39 3.93 -13.81 4.12
N GLY A 40 4.87 -13.42 3.24
CA GLY A 40 6.16 -12.86 3.65
C GLY A 40 7.09 -13.88 4.29
N GLU A 41 8.04 -13.38 5.06
CA GLU A 41 9.03 -14.18 5.77
C GLU A 41 8.41 -15.00 6.93
N GLU A 42 9.07 -16.07 7.35
CA GLU A 42 8.59 -17.00 8.39
C GLU A 42 8.22 -16.29 9.71
N ALA A 43 8.98 -15.26 10.08
CA ALA A 43 8.69 -14.44 11.26
C ALA A 43 7.29 -13.79 11.24
N ASN A 44 6.72 -13.59 10.05
CA ASN A 44 5.38 -13.01 9.88
C ASN A 44 4.25 -14.05 9.89
N TRP A 45 4.52 -15.34 9.81
CA TRP A 45 3.47 -16.37 9.65
C TRP A 45 2.53 -16.48 10.86
N SER A 46 2.95 -16.07 12.04
CA SER A 46 2.07 -15.94 13.21
C SER A 46 0.94 -14.90 13.01
N ASN A 47 1.06 -14.02 12.03
CA ASN A 47 0.06 -13.02 11.65
C ASN A 47 -0.87 -13.52 10.53
N VAL A 48 -0.65 -14.74 10.03
CA VAL A 48 -1.38 -15.31 8.88
C VAL A 48 -2.23 -16.47 9.34
N TYR A 49 -3.52 -16.44 9.05
CA TYR A 49 -4.48 -17.51 9.32
C TYR A 49 -5.08 -18.03 8.02
N CYS A 50 -5.15 -19.37 7.91
CA CYS A 50 -5.70 -20.05 6.74
C CYS A 50 -6.83 -20.97 7.17
N ALA A 51 -7.91 -20.99 6.39
CA ALA A 51 -9.01 -21.93 6.55
C ALA A 51 -8.90 -23.05 5.54
N PHE A 52 -9.09 -24.28 6.00
CA PHE A 52 -9.00 -25.48 5.19
C PHE A 52 -10.30 -26.29 5.27
N GLU A 53 -10.78 -26.78 4.14
CA GLU A 53 -11.88 -27.72 4.01
C GLU A 53 -11.52 -28.80 3.00
N ASN A 54 -11.72 -30.08 3.36
CA ASN A 54 -11.41 -31.21 2.48
C ASN A 54 -9.99 -31.17 1.87
N GLY A 55 -9.01 -30.69 2.64
CA GLY A 55 -7.61 -30.60 2.20
C GLY A 55 -7.30 -29.43 1.26
N LYS A 56 -8.26 -28.53 1.00
CA LYS A 56 -8.05 -27.30 0.21
C LYS A 56 -7.99 -26.08 1.11
N MET A 57 -7.16 -25.12 0.78
CA MET A 57 -7.20 -23.80 1.41
C MET A 57 -8.34 -22.99 0.78
N VAL A 58 -9.36 -22.66 1.58
CA VAL A 58 -10.57 -21.96 1.11
C VAL A 58 -10.59 -20.48 1.45
N ALA A 59 -9.78 -20.09 2.42
CA ALA A 59 -9.58 -18.68 2.77
C ALA A 59 -8.19 -18.46 3.39
N LYS A 60 -7.68 -17.24 3.27
CA LYS A 60 -6.47 -16.76 3.93
C LYS A 60 -6.66 -15.34 4.40
N GLY A 61 -6.28 -15.09 5.65
CA GLY A 61 -6.21 -13.74 6.19
C GLY A 61 -4.87 -13.44 6.83
N GLN A 62 -4.55 -12.15 6.91
CA GLN A 62 -3.29 -11.66 7.46
C GLN A 62 -3.48 -10.28 8.08
N VAL A 63 -2.78 -10.03 9.18
CA VAL A 63 -2.66 -8.69 9.79
C VAL A 63 -1.22 -8.19 9.70
N SER A 64 -1.07 -6.88 9.51
CA SER A 64 0.25 -6.23 9.48
C SER A 64 0.16 -4.82 10.05
N ILE A 65 1.19 -4.40 10.79
CA ILE A 65 1.35 -3.00 11.17
C ILE A 65 1.81 -2.23 9.92
N ILE A 66 1.09 -1.17 9.57
CA ILE A 66 1.45 -0.32 8.43
C ILE A 66 1.99 1.02 8.90
N THR A 67 1.39 1.60 9.95
CA THR A 67 1.85 2.89 10.47
C THR A 67 2.08 2.81 11.97
N ILE A 68 3.30 3.15 12.39
CA ILE A 68 3.64 3.36 13.79
C ILE A 68 3.87 4.86 13.97
N ILE A 69 3.13 5.48 14.89
CA ILE A 69 3.31 6.90 15.18
C ILE A 69 4.47 7.06 16.16
N PRO A 70 5.53 7.80 15.78
CA PRO A 70 6.64 8.11 16.68
C PRO A 70 6.19 8.96 17.88
N PRO A 71 6.88 8.86 19.03
CA PRO A 71 6.61 9.69 20.19
C PRO A 71 6.69 11.20 19.86
N GLY A 72 5.87 12.00 20.54
CA GLY A 72 5.86 13.46 20.40
C GLY A 72 5.07 13.99 19.20
N ARG A 73 4.32 13.13 18.50
CA ARG A 73 3.36 13.57 17.47
C ARG A 73 2.03 14.02 18.09
N SER A 74 1.18 14.64 17.29
CA SER A 74 -0.16 15.02 17.72
C SER A 74 -0.96 13.81 18.24
N ALA A 75 -1.67 13.96 19.34
CA ALA A 75 -2.56 12.92 19.88
C ALA A 75 -3.72 12.55 18.94
N ALA A 76 -3.96 13.34 17.89
CA ALA A 76 -4.93 13.03 16.84
C ALA A 76 -4.44 11.89 15.91
N ASN A 77 -3.11 11.67 15.84
CA ASN A 77 -2.52 10.62 15.01
C ASN A 77 -2.83 9.24 15.58
N LYS A 78 -2.92 8.24 14.72
CA LYS A 78 -3.28 6.88 15.11
C LYS A 78 -2.34 5.88 14.47
N HIS A 79 -1.93 4.86 15.23
CA HIS A 79 -1.33 3.68 14.63
C HIS A 79 -2.32 3.00 13.70
N SER A 80 -1.84 2.36 12.64
CA SER A 80 -2.68 1.55 11.78
C SER A 80 -2.17 0.12 11.67
N ILE A 81 -3.05 -0.81 11.97
CA ILE A 81 -2.92 -2.24 11.66
C ILE A 81 -3.87 -2.51 10.50
N TYR A 82 -3.37 -3.13 9.46
CA TYR A 82 -4.19 -3.52 8.31
C TYR A 82 -4.49 -5.01 8.34
N LEU A 83 -5.66 -5.34 7.82
CA LEU A 83 -6.14 -6.70 7.65
C LEU A 83 -6.41 -6.94 6.15
N ASN A 84 -5.92 -8.06 5.63
CA ASN A 84 -6.27 -8.57 4.30
C ASN A 84 -6.89 -9.95 4.48
N LEU A 85 -8.14 -10.14 4.06
CA LEU A 85 -8.88 -11.40 4.14
C LEU A 85 -9.45 -11.71 2.75
N LYS A 86 -9.12 -12.87 2.21
CA LYS A 86 -9.57 -13.35 0.90
C LYS A 86 -10.05 -14.79 1.00
N THR A 87 -11.11 -15.09 0.27
CA THR A 87 -11.67 -16.43 0.10
C THR A 87 -11.51 -16.90 -1.34
N LEU A 88 -11.74 -18.17 -1.60
CA LEU A 88 -11.98 -18.63 -2.98
C LEU A 88 -13.13 -17.82 -3.60
N PRO A 89 -13.06 -17.47 -4.90
CA PRO A 89 -14.07 -16.65 -5.56
C PRO A 89 -15.52 -17.18 -5.45
N GLU A 90 -15.69 -18.48 -5.44
CA GLU A 90 -17.01 -19.14 -5.26
C GLU A 90 -17.53 -19.07 -3.81
N ARG A 91 -16.70 -18.64 -2.87
CA ARG A 91 -17.01 -18.51 -1.44
C ARG A 91 -17.06 -17.05 -0.94
N ASP A 92 -17.06 -16.05 -1.85
CA ASP A 92 -17.04 -14.64 -1.50
C ASP A 92 -18.26 -14.22 -0.65
N ASN A 93 -19.39 -14.85 -0.82
CA ASN A 93 -20.63 -14.61 -0.08
C ASN A 93 -20.83 -15.53 1.12
N ASP A 94 -19.82 -16.32 1.48
CA ASP A 94 -19.85 -17.19 2.65
C ASP A 94 -19.46 -16.39 3.91
N PHE A 95 -20.45 -15.72 4.48
CA PHE A 95 -20.25 -14.89 5.66
C PHE A 95 -19.85 -15.70 6.91
N ASP A 96 -20.21 -16.98 7.00
CA ASP A 96 -19.77 -17.83 8.12
C ASP A 96 -18.26 -18.14 8.00
N LEU A 97 -17.77 -18.43 6.79
CA LEU A 97 -16.34 -18.60 6.53
C LEU A 97 -15.57 -17.31 6.82
N LEU A 98 -16.04 -16.17 6.28
CA LEU A 98 -15.44 -14.85 6.53
C LEU A 98 -15.39 -14.54 8.02
N GLU A 99 -16.50 -14.77 8.74
CA GLU A 99 -16.59 -14.51 10.19
C GLU A 99 -15.58 -15.35 10.98
N ASN A 100 -15.53 -16.64 10.70
CA ASN A 100 -14.64 -17.54 11.44
C ASN A 100 -13.17 -17.17 11.26
N VAL A 101 -12.71 -16.84 10.03
CA VAL A 101 -11.34 -16.39 9.80
C VAL A 101 -11.12 -15.00 10.40
N TYR A 102 -12.09 -14.08 10.24
CA TYR A 102 -12.02 -12.72 10.78
C TYR A 102 -11.82 -12.72 12.29
N GLN A 103 -12.47 -13.59 13.05
CA GLN A 103 -12.30 -13.66 14.50
C GLN A 103 -10.84 -13.95 14.91
N HIS A 104 -10.16 -14.85 14.22
CA HIS A 104 -8.74 -15.12 14.46
C HIS A 104 -7.87 -13.90 14.16
N LEU A 105 -8.15 -13.22 13.04
CA LEU A 105 -7.42 -12.02 12.63
C LEU A 105 -7.66 -10.85 13.59
N PHE A 106 -8.90 -10.68 14.04
CA PHE A 106 -9.26 -9.63 15.00
C PHE A 106 -8.54 -9.83 16.34
N LEU A 107 -8.56 -11.07 16.86
CA LEU A 107 -7.81 -11.40 18.11
C LEU A 107 -6.31 -11.17 17.92
N ARG A 108 -5.76 -11.52 16.75
CA ARG A 108 -4.36 -11.25 16.45
C ARG A 108 -4.06 -9.77 16.36
N ALA A 109 -4.94 -8.97 15.76
CA ALA A 109 -4.80 -7.51 15.69
C ALA A 109 -4.78 -6.89 17.09
N LEU A 110 -5.59 -7.39 18.04
CA LEU A 110 -5.54 -6.96 19.43
C LEU A 110 -4.19 -7.29 20.09
N GLN A 111 -3.64 -8.50 19.88
CA GLN A 111 -2.31 -8.86 20.39
C GLN A 111 -1.21 -7.97 19.79
N VAL A 112 -1.29 -7.67 18.51
CA VAL A 112 -0.33 -6.79 17.82
C VAL A 112 -0.46 -5.36 18.36
N LYS A 113 -1.67 -4.88 18.63
CA LYS A 113 -1.90 -3.56 19.25
C LYS A 113 -1.16 -3.42 20.60
N GLU A 114 -1.11 -4.48 21.42
CA GLU A 114 -0.41 -4.45 22.71
C GLU A 114 1.11 -4.19 22.59
N THR A 115 1.68 -4.35 21.40
CA THR A 115 3.09 -4.03 21.10
C THR A 115 3.32 -2.57 20.75
N LEU A 116 2.25 -1.80 20.51
CA LEU A 116 2.29 -0.40 20.12
C LEU A 116 2.16 0.52 21.32
N SER A 117 2.66 1.75 21.21
CA SER A 117 2.52 2.76 22.27
C SER A 117 1.04 3.06 22.54
N SER A 118 0.63 2.98 23.81
CA SER A 118 -0.71 3.36 24.25
C SER A 118 -0.97 4.88 24.24
N GLU A 119 0.05 5.68 23.92
CA GLU A 119 -0.06 7.14 23.76
C GLU A 119 -1.01 7.51 22.59
N TYR A 120 -1.09 6.65 21.58
CA TYR A 120 -1.93 6.84 20.40
C TYR A 120 -2.99 5.76 20.27
N GLN A 121 -4.15 6.14 19.75
CA GLN A 121 -5.16 5.17 19.36
C GLN A 121 -4.65 4.29 18.22
N THR A 122 -5.17 3.06 18.13
CA THR A 122 -4.87 2.15 17.03
C THR A 122 -6.12 1.89 16.20
N MET A 123 -6.01 2.03 14.89
CA MET A 123 -7.04 1.65 13.93
C MET A 123 -6.77 0.26 13.38
N LEU A 124 -7.80 -0.55 13.20
CA LEU A 124 -7.80 -1.71 12.34
C LEU A 124 -8.40 -1.31 11.01
N CYS A 125 -7.60 -1.38 9.95
CA CYS A 125 -7.94 -0.92 8.62
C CYS A 125 -8.03 -2.08 7.63
N VAL A 126 -8.86 -1.93 6.61
CA VAL A 126 -8.97 -2.87 5.49
C VAL A 126 -9.06 -2.07 4.20
N GLY A 127 -8.30 -2.46 3.18
CA GLY A 127 -8.42 -1.96 1.82
C GLY A 127 -8.86 -3.10 0.89
N ASN A 128 -9.93 -2.89 0.16
CA ASN A 128 -10.43 -3.81 -0.85
C ASN A 128 -10.69 -3.05 -2.15
N ASP A 129 -10.58 -3.74 -3.29
CA ASP A 129 -11.06 -3.18 -4.55
C ASP A 129 -12.56 -2.85 -4.47
N SER A 130 -12.98 -1.79 -5.15
CA SER A 130 -14.39 -1.37 -5.17
C SER A 130 -15.33 -2.44 -5.73
N SER A 131 -14.83 -3.36 -6.56
CA SER A 131 -15.58 -4.50 -7.11
C SER A 131 -15.76 -5.67 -6.14
N GLU A 132 -15.04 -5.71 -5.00
CA GLU A 132 -15.18 -6.76 -3.98
C GLU A 132 -16.41 -6.53 -3.09
N LEU A 133 -17.61 -6.52 -3.68
CA LEU A 133 -18.85 -6.08 -3.05
C LEU A 133 -19.20 -6.83 -1.76
N GLU A 134 -19.03 -8.15 -1.74
CA GLU A 134 -19.39 -8.97 -0.57
C GLU A 134 -18.40 -8.79 0.58
N ASN A 135 -17.10 -8.69 0.30
CA ASN A 135 -16.10 -8.37 1.30
C ASN A 135 -16.35 -6.96 1.91
N ASN A 136 -16.65 -5.98 1.07
CA ASN A 136 -16.97 -4.63 1.52
C ASN A 136 -18.24 -4.60 2.37
N ARG A 137 -19.28 -5.36 1.98
CA ARG A 137 -20.52 -5.52 2.73
C ARG A 137 -20.29 -6.17 4.10
N PHE A 138 -19.47 -7.24 4.15
CA PHE A 138 -19.09 -7.89 5.39
C PHE A 138 -18.45 -6.92 6.38
N LEU A 139 -17.49 -6.08 5.92
CA LEU A 139 -16.84 -5.10 6.77
C LEU A 139 -17.82 -4.07 7.34
N ILE A 140 -18.74 -3.57 6.53
CA ILE A 140 -19.78 -2.64 6.99
C ILE A 140 -20.65 -3.30 8.07
N GLN A 141 -21.04 -4.56 7.90
CA GLN A 141 -21.79 -5.32 8.92
C GLN A 141 -20.99 -5.54 10.21
N LYS A 142 -19.65 -5.62 10.12
CA LYS A 142 -18.74 -5.70 11.28
C LYS A 142 -18.56 -4.35 12.00
N GLY A 143 -19.19 -3.28 11.51
CA GLY A 143 -19.13 -1.94 12.10
C GLY A 143 -17.92 -1.10 11.68
N TYR A 144 -17.25 -1.49 10.59
CA TYR A 144 -16.24 -0.63 9.99
C TYR A 144 -16.88 0.61 9.35
N THR A 145 -16.16 1.72 9.43
CA THR A 145 -16.53 2.99 8.82
C THR A 145 -15.67 3.21 7.58
N HIS A 146 -16.24 3.71 6.50
CA HIS A 146 -15.48 4.17 5.34
C HIS A 146 -14.49 5.25 5.78
N TRP A 147 -13.23 5.10 5.36
CA TRP A 147 -12.16 6.06 5.68
C TRP A 147 -11.88 6.97 4.49
N ASN A 148 -11.33 6.40 3.44
CA ASN A 148 -11.06 7.08 2.17
C ASN A 148 -11.06 6.06 1.02
N SER A 149 -10.97 6.56 -0.20
CA SER A 149 -10.75 5.73 -1.39
C SER A 149 -9.51 6.22 -2.12
N LEU A 150 -8.79 5.28 -2.72
CA LEU A 150 -7.60 5.54 -3.53
C LEU A 150 -7.81 5.05 -4.94
N PHE A 151 -7.42 5.84 -5.92
CA PHE A 151 -7.19 5.32 -7.27
C PHE A 151 -5.76 4.79 -7.38
N GLN A 152 -5.61 3.55 -7.85
CA GLN A 152 -4.41 3.16 -8.52
C GLN A 152 -4.47 3.71 -9.94
N MET A 153 -3.52 4.55 -10.29
CA MET A 153 -3.42 5.09 -11.64
C MET A 153 -2.24 4.43 -12.36
N LYS A 154 -2.44 4.03 -13.60
CA LYS A 154 -1.45 3.31 -14.40
C LYS A 154 -1.04 4.11 -15.62
N ARG A 155 0.23 3.99 -16.00
CA ARG A 155 0.83 4.62 -17.19
C ARG A 155 1.49 3.56 -18.07
N ASP A 156 1.11 3.49 -19.32
CA ASP A 156 1.81 2.70 -20.34
C ASP A 156 3.11 3.43 -20.73
N LEU A 157 4.26 2.83 -20.44
CA LEU A 157 5.58 3.38 -20.74
C LEU A 157 5.99 3.20 -22.21
N LEU A 158 5.25 2.43 -23.00
CA LEU A 158 5.45 2.35 -24.45
C LEU A 158 5.00 3.64 -25.15
N GLU A 159 4.00 4.31 -24.58
CA GLU A 159 3.54 5.61 -25.06
C GLU A 159 4.61 6.71 -24.90
N PRO A 160 4.57 7.76 -25.72
CA PRO A 160 5.50 8.88 -25.61
C PRO A 160 5.43 9.57 -24.25
N ILE A 161 6.60 9.84 -23.66
CA ILE A 161 6.73 10.62 -22.43
C ILE A 161 7.05 12.06 -22.82
N PRO A 162 6.31 13.06 -22.29
CA PRO A 162 6.58 14.46 -22.60
C PRO A 162 8.00 14.88 -22.20
N ALA A 163 8.74 15.49 -23.12
CA ALA A 163 10.03 16.10 -22.81
C ALA A 163 9.78 17.50 -22.23
N LEU A 164 10.21 17.70 -20.98
CA LEU A 164 10.06 18.98 -20.27
C LEU A 164 11.44 19.53 -19.92
N THR A 165 11.54 20.84 -19.92
CA THR A 165 12.73 21.57 -19.47
C THR A 165 12.49 22.15 -18.08
N LEU A 166 13.50 22.03 -17.21
CA LEU A 166 13.49 22.65 -15.90
C LEU A 166 14.00 24.11 -16.02
N ASN A 167 13.39 25.02 -15.26
CA ASN A 167 13.88 26.39 -15.19
C ASN A 167 15.30 26.42 -14.59
N GLU A 168 16.17 27.27 -15.10
CA GLU A 168 17.60 27.39 -14.73
C GLU A 168 17.87 27.67 -13.24
N ASN A 169 16.88 28.20 -12.54
CA ASN A 169 16.98 28.41 -11.09
C ASN A 169 16.83 27.14 -10.25
N PHE A 170 16.55 26.01 -10.89
CA PHE A 170 16.35 24.74 -10.25
C PHE A 170 17.35 23.70 -10.75
N HIS A 171 17.81 22.86 -9.85
CA HIS A 171 18.73 21.77 -10.16
C HIS A 171 18.06 20.42 -9.90
N PHE A 172 18.00 19.57 -10.93
CA PHE A 172 17.52 18.18 -10.83
C PHE A 172 18.69 17.24 -10.55
N SER A 173 18.49 16.27 -9.65
CA SER A 173 19.46 15.19 -9.42
C SER A 173 18.78 13.92 -8.93
N TYR A 174 19.43 12.78 -9.20
CA TYR A 174 19.18 11.54 -8.47
C TYR A 174 19.83 11.64 -7.09
N TRP A 175 19.14 11.17 -6.07
CA TRP A 175 19.64 11.24 -4.69
C TRP A 175 19.43 9.92 -3.97
N LYS A 176 20.51 9.18 -3.75
CA LYS A 176 20.45 7.84 -3.16
C LYS A 176 20.33 7.82 -1.64
N MET A 177 20.48 8.98 -0.98
CA MET A 177 20.47 9.05 0.48
C MET A 177 21.45 8.04 1.09
N GLU A 178 22.74 8.15 0.76
CA GLU A 178 23.76 7.14 1.12
C GLU A 178 24.20 7.22 2.59
N SER A 179 23.95 8.32 3.25
CA SER A 179 24.31 8.53 4.67
C SER A 179 23.05 8.55 5.56
N ALA A 180 23.20 8.12 6.81
CA ALA A 180 22.14 8.21 7.81
C ALA A 180 21.66 9.66 8.04
N GLN A 181 22.53 10.66 7.81
CA GLN A 181 22.13 12.06 7.91
C GLN A 181 21.21 12.47 6.77
N GLU A 182 21.50 12.05 5.52
CA GLU A 182 20.64 12.33 4.38
C GLU A 182 19.26 11.66 4.51
N GLU A 183 19.23 10.42 5.01
CA GLU A 183 17.96 9.74 5.30
C GLU A 183 17.15 10.51 6.36
N LYS A 184 17.82 10.94 7.42
CA LYS A 184 17.18 11.73 8.47
C LYS A 184 16.66 13.07 7.93
N ASP A 185 17.46 13.78 7.14
CA ASP A 185 17.07 15.07 6.55
C ASP A 185 15.86 14.92 5.63
N TYR A 186 15.82 13.82 4.86
CA TYR A 186 14.66 13.48 4.03
C TYR A 186 13.42 13.20 4.87
N LEU A 187 13.53 12.32 5.88
CA LEU A 187 12.41 11.94 6.74
C LEU A 187 11.88 13.12 7.57
N ASP A 188 12.75 13.99 8.04
CA ASP A 188 12.35 15.21 8.74
C ASP A 188 11.54 16.14 7.81
N LEU A 189 11.94 16.27 6.56
CA LEU A 189 11.22 17.07 5.57
C LEU A 189 9.88 16.39 5.21
N GLU A 190 9.91 15.11 4.87
CA GLU A 190 8.73 14.31 4.48
C GLU A 190 7.66 14.37 5.58
N ALA A 191 8.06 14.26 6.84
CA ALA A 191 7.16 14.36 7.98
C ALA A 191 6.50 15.76 8.14
N THR A 192 7.02 16.80 7.52
CA THR A 192 6.34 18.10 7.44
C THR A 192 5.28 18.14 6.33
N ILE A 193 5.47 17.34 5.29
CA ILE A 193 4.54 17.22 4.16
C ILE A 193 3.37 16.29 4.55
N TRP A 194 3.66 15.18 5.23
CA TRP A 194 2.70 14.15 5.62
C TRP A 194 2.64 13.96 7.15
N PRO A 195 2.19 14.97 7.91
CA PRO A 195 2.28 14.95 9.38
C PRO A 195 1.43 13.83 10.01
N ASP A 196 0.35 13.42 9.35
CA ASP A 196 -0.59 12.41 9.85
C ASP A 196 -0.15 10.96 9.53
N ALA A 197 0.72 10.77 8.55
CA ALA A 197 1.20 9.47 8.12
C ALA A 197 2.66 9.54 7.63
N PRO A 198 3.61 9.89 8.51
CA PRO A 198 5.02 10.01 8.12
C PRO A 198 5.57 8.65 7.68
N LEU A 199 6.45 8.67 6.69
CA LEU A 199 7.06 7.47 6.12
C LEU A 199 7.82 6.64 7.16
N GLY A 200 8.68 7.28 7.94
CA GLY A 200 9.51 6.61 8.93
C GLY A 200 10.69 5.82 8.34
N PHE A 201 11.68 5.54 9.21
CA PHE A 201 12.94 4.93 8.79
C PHE A 201 12.77 3.51 8.26
N GLU A 202 11.96 2.68 8.90
CA GLU A 202 11.77 1.28 8.50
C GLU A 202 11.19 1.18 7.10
N ARG A 203 10.19 2.01 6.79
CA ARG A 203 9.55 2.02 5.48
C ARG A 203 10.45 2.61 4.38
N LEU A 204 11.22 3.66 4.71
CA LEU A 204 12.24 4.18 3.79
C LEU A 204 13.29 3.11 3.48
N SER A 205 13.75 2.37 4.49
CA SER A 205 14.70 1.27 4.32
C SER A 205 14.12 0.15 3.45
N GLU A 206 12.84 -0.20 3.63
CA GLU A 206 12.15 -1.16 2.77
C GLU A 206 12.13 -0.69 1.32
N TYR A 207 11.76 0.57 1.06
CA TYR A 207 11.75 1.13 -0.29
C TYR A 207 13.13 1.11 -0.94
N LYS A 208 14.17 1.51 -0.20
CA LYS A 208 15.54 1.50 -0.69
C LYS A 208 16.07 0.11 -1.08
N ASN A 209 15.49 -0.95 -0.53
CA ASN A 209 15.83 -2.33 -0.88
C ASN A 209 15.06 -2.87 -2.10
N LYS A 210 14.09 -2.13 -2.65
CA LYS A 210 13.38 -2.52 -3.87
C LYS A 210 14.29 -2.46 -5.09
N ALA A 211 14.05 -3.32 -6.06
CA ALA A 211 14.79 -3.32 -7.33
C ALA A 211 14.60 -1.96 -8.05
N LEU A 212 15.66 -1.44 -8.64
CA LEU A 212 15.69 -0.16 -9.36
C LEU A 212 15.27 1.05 -8.52
N TRP A 213 15.34 0.95 -7.18
CA TRP A 213 14.97 2.09 -6.35
C TRP A 213 15.83 3.32 -6.65
N THR A 214 15.17 4.46 -6.72
CA THR A 214 15.81 5.77 -6.83
C THR A 214 14.93 6.84 -6.19
N SER A 215 15.55 7.86 -5.62
CA SER A 215 14.90 9.13 -5.31
C SER A 215 15.35 10.18 -6.30
N MET A 216 14.45 11.04 -6.69
CA MET A 216 14.68 12.15 -7.59
C MET A 216 14.27 13.45 -6.91
N VAL A 217 15.17 14.41 -6.90
CA VAL A 217 14.94 15.68 -6.22
C VAL A 217 15.21 16.87 -7.13
N ILE A 218 14.45 17.92 -6.89
CA ILE A 218 14.71 19.25 -7.44
C ILE A 218 15.08 20.16 -6.30
N ARG A 219 16.21 20.83 -6.42
CA ARG A 219 16.68 21.83 -5.46
C ARG A 219 16.69 23.23 -6.05
N GLN A 220 16.41 24.20 -5.20
CA GLN A 220 16.77 25.59 -5.43
C GLN A 220 17.83 25.96 -4.39
N ASN A 221 19.03 26.23 -4.84
CA ASN A 221 20.24 26.24 -4.02
C ASN A 221 20.37 24.89 -3.27
N ASP A 222 20.54 24.89 -1.95
CA ASP A 222 20.65 23.68 -1.13
C ASP A 222 19.31 23.13 -0.61
N THR A 223 18.20 23.82 -0.90
CA THR A 223 16.89 23.44 -0.39
C THR A 223 16.15 22.53 -1.37
N ILE A 224 15.65 21.40 -0.88
CA ILE A 224 14.80 20.51 -1.66
C ILE A 224 13.45 21.21 -1.92
N ALA A 225 13.15 21.52 -3.16
CA ALA A 225 11.89 22.12 -3.56
C ALA A 225 10.81 21.09 -3.88
N ALA A 226 11.22 19.93 -4.42
CA ALA A 226 10.34 18.84 -4.81
C ALA A 226 11.09 17.51 -4.79
N SER A 227 10.37 16.42 -4.55
CA SER A 227 10.90 15.06 -4.55
C SER A 227 9.87 14.06 -5.03
N LEU A 228 10.34 12.89 -5.49
CA LEU A 228 9.60 11.65 -5.61
C LEU A 228 10.56 10.46 -5.47
N MET A 229 10.00 9.28 -5.22
CA MET A 229 10.70 8.01 -5.31
C MET A 229 10.13 7.16 -6.43
N ALA A 230 10.96 6.29 -7.00
CA ALA A 230 10.53 5.30 -7.98
C ALA A 230 11.33 4.01 -7.81
N TRP A 231 10.68 2.86 -8.07
CA TRP A 231 11.31 1.54 -8.04
C TRP A 231 10.56 0.57 -8.94
N GLN A 232 11.09 -0.64 -9.05
CA GLN A 232 10.40 -1.76 -9.69
C GLN A 232 9.73 -2.63 -8.62
N GLU A 233 8.47 -2.97 -8.86
CA GLU A 233 7.74 -4.00 -8.13
C GLU A 233 7.21 -5.02 -9.12
N GLU A 234 7.59 -6.28 -8.96
CA GLU A 234 7.34 -7.33 -9.95
C GLU A 234 7.80 -6.95 -11.36
N LYS A 235 6.88 -6.60 -12.26
CA LYS A 235 7.15 -6.22 -13.66
C LYS A 235 6.77 -4.78 -13.98
N GLU A 236 6.38 -4.01 -12.98
CA GLU A 236 5.88 -2.64 -13.13
C GLU A 236 6.76 -1.65 -12.38
N GLY A 237 6.77 -0.41 -12.82
CA GLY A 237 7.34 0.68 -12.08
C GLY A 237 6.37 1.22 -11.04
N VAL A 238 6.87 1.62 -9.90
CA VAL A 238 6.13 2.34 -8.85
C VAL A 238 6.63 3.75 -8.78
N VAL A 239 5.73 4.72 -8.64
CA VAL A 239 6.05 6.11 -8.32
C VAL A 239 5.39 6.45 -6.99
N GLU A 240 6.17 6.91 -6.03
CA GLU A 240 5.71 7.13 -4.66
C GLU A 240 6.27 8.44 -4.11
N ASP A 241 5.64 8.94 -3.05
CA ASP A 241 6.05 10.08 -2.26
C ASP A 241 6.34 11.36 -3.10
N VAL A 242 5.40 11.66 -4.01
CA VAL A 242 5.49 12.81 -4.91
C VAL A 242 5.08 14.08 -4.18
N PHE A 243 6.00 14.98 -3.92
CA PHE A 243 5.67 16.27 -3.32
C PHE A 243 6.39 17.47 -3.92
N VAL A 244 5.77 18.63 -3.75
CA VAL A 244 6.37 19.94 -3.96
C VAL A 244 6.08 20.78 -2.73
N GLN A 245 7.10 21.32 -2.09
CA GLN A 245 6.94 22.22 -0.95
C GLN A 245 6.19 23.50 -1.37
N GLU A 246 5.38 24.04 -0.48
CA GLU A 246 4.43 25.11 -0.75
C GLU A 246 5.02 26.32 -1.52
N PRO A 247 6.22 26.86 -1.17
CA PRO A 247 6.78 28.03 -1.86
C PRO A 247 7.08 27.80 -3.35
N TRP A 248 7.18 26.54 -3.78
CA TRP A 248 7.56 26.16 -5.15
C TRP A 248 6.42 25.50 -5.95
N ARG A 249 5.21 25.42 -5.38
CA ARG A 249 4.03 24.88 -6.08
C ARG A 249 3.67 25.69 -7.32
N LYS A 250 2.93 25.08 -8.24
CA LYS A 250 2.44 25.69 -9.50
C LYS A 250 3.55 26.15 -10.47
N ARG A 251 4.77 25.62 -10.35
CA ARG A 251 5.92 25.91 -11.23
C ARG A 251 6.28 24.73 -12.15
N GLY A 252 5.43 23.70 -12.24
CA GLY A 252 5.66 22.53 -13.09
C GLY A 252 6.65 21.50 -12.55
N LEU A 253 7.17 21.66 -11.31
CA LEU A 253 8.24 20.81 -10.75
C LEU A 253 7.79 19.35 -10.62
N ALA A 254 6.59 19.08 -10.08
CA ALA A 254 6.07 17.72 -9.97
C ALA A 254 5.89 17.06 -11.35
N LYS A 255 5.39 17.82 -12.33
CA LYS A 255 5.24 17.31 -13.70
C LYS A 255 6.60 16.94 -14.32
N PHE A 256 7.62 17.76 -14.11
CA PHE A 256 8.99 17.48 -14.54
C PHE A 256 9.51 16.21 -13.87
N LEU A 257 9.43 16.09 -12.53
CA LEU A 257 9.88 14.89 -11.79
C LEU A 257 9.19 13.62 -12.30
N LEU A 258 7.87 13.66 -12.50
CA LEU A 258 7.12 12.52 -13.01
C LEU A 258 7.63 12.09 -14.40
N THR A 259 7.92 13.04 -15.32
CA THR A 259 8.46 12.68 -16.63
C THR A 259 9.87 12.09 -16.53
N GLN A 260 10.70 12.53 -15.56
CA GLN A 260 12.02 11.95 -15.31
C GLN A 260 11.88 10.51 -14.75
N ALA A 261 10.97 10.28 -13.79
CA ALA A 261 10.72 8.97 -13.24
C ALA A 261 10.20 7.98 -14.30
N LEU A 262 9.24 8.40 -15.12
CA LEU A 262 8.73 7.58 -16.24
C LEU A 262 9.85 7.25 -17.24
N GLY A 263 10.70 8.23 -17.58
CA GLY A 263 11.87 8.01 -18.43
C GLY A 263 12.87 7.03 -17.83
N TYR A 264 13.14 7.15 -16.53
CA TYR A 264 14.00 6.24 -15.80
C TYR A 264 13.46 4.79 -15.83
N LEU A 265 12.20 4.59 -15.47
CA LEU A 265 11.56 3.26 -15.48
C LEU A 265 11.54 2.65 -16.88
N LYS A 266 11.21 3.45 -17.90
CA LYS A 266 11.25 3.04 -19.32
C LYS A 266 12.66 2.63 -19.77
N SER A 267 13.71 3.33 -19.32
CA SER A 267 15.11 3.00 -19.68
C SER A 267 15.58 1.68 -19.08
N HIS A 268 14.87 1.16 -18.05
CA HIS A 268 15.06 -0.15 -17.47
C HIS A 268 14.08 -1.20 -18.01
N GLU A 269 13.53 -0.96 -19.23
CA GLU A 269 12.69 -1.89 -19.98
C GLU A 269 11.32 -2.21 -19.32
N LEU A 270 10.91 -1.46 -18.30
CA LEU A 270 9.56 -1.58 -17.75
C LEU A 270 8.53 -1.05 -18.75
N LYS A 271 7.40 -1.75 -18.85
CA LYS A 271 6.34 -1.44 -19.83
C LYS A 271 5.21 -0.61 -19.23
N SER A 272 5.08 -0.60 -17.94
CA SER A 272 4.07 0.17 -17.22
C SER A 272 4.60 0.71 -15.91
N ALA A 273 3.98 1.77 -15.41
CA ALA A 273 4.20 2.30 -14.07
C ALA A 273 2.86 2.61 -13.43
N TYR A 274 2.79 2.52 -12.10
CA TYR A 274 1.60 2.90 -11.35
C TYR A 274 1.95 3.78 -10.14
N LEU A 275 0.93 4.44 -9.64
CA LEU A 275 0.94 5.21 -8.39
C LEU A 275 -0.43 5.12 -7.71
N MET A 276 -0.47 5.47 -6.42
CA MET A 276 -1.71 5.57 -5.66
C MET A 276 -2.02 7.04 -5.35
N VAL A 277 -3.30 7.41 -5.41
CA VAL A 277 -3.75 8.78 -5.11
C VAL A 277 -5.14 8.77 -4.48
N GLU A 278 -5.37 9.61 -3.48
CA GLU A 278 -6.71 9.78 -2.93
C GLU A 278 -7.68 10.32 -3.98
N THR A 279 -8.88 9.73 -4.04
CA THR A 279 -9.91 10.07 -5.04
C THR A 279 -10.38 11.52 -4.93
N THR A 280 -10.22 12.13 -3.76
CA THR A 280 -10.57 13.52 -3.47
C THR A 280 -9.47 14.52 -3.81
N ASN A 281 -8.24 14.05 -4.15
CA ASN A 281 -7.12 14.92 -4.50
C ASN A 281 -7.16 15.33 -5.98
N GLU A 282 -8.11 16.19 -6.36
CA GLU A 282 -8.31 16.64 -7.75
C GLU A 282 -7.04 17.25 -8.38
N SER A 283 -6.23 17.95 -7.58
CA SER A 283 -4.99 18.56 -8.06
C SER A 283 -3.97 17.51 -8.50
N ALA A 284 -3.77 16.46 -7.68
CA ALA A 284 -2.88 15.36 -8.01
C ALA A 284 -3.42 14.52 -9.18
N LEU A 285 -4.73 14.23 -9.20
CA LEU A 285 -5.38 13.53 -10.30
C LEU A 285 -5.17 14.25 -11.65
N SER A 286 -5.38 15.58 -11.66
CA SER A 286 -5.13 16.41 -12.86
C SER A 286 -3.67 16.38 -13.29
N LEU A 287 -2.73 16.46 -12.33
CA LEU A 287 -1.30 16.35 -12.58
C LEU A 287 -0.95 15.01 -13.23
N TYR A 288 -1.36 13.89 -12.63
CA TYR A 288 -1.05 12.55 -13.11
C TYR A 288 -1.64 12.28 -14.49
N LYS A 289 -2.90 12.66 -14.73
CA LYS A 289 -3.52 12.61 -16.08
C LYS A 289 -2.73 13.42 -17.10
N SER A 290 -2.16 14.58 -16.72
CA SER A 290 -1.39 15.44 -17.62
C SER A 290 -0.07 14.83 -18.11
N VAL A 291 0.40 13.76 -17.49
CA VAL A 291 1.58 12.96 -17.92
C VAL A 291 1.18 11.56 -18.40
N GLY A 292 -0.12 11.33 -18.58
CA GLY A 292 -0.67 10.15 -19.23
C GLY A 292 -0.99 8.98 -18.30
N PHE A 293 -1.09 9.18 -16.99
CA PHE A 293 -1.69 8.17 -16.11
C PHE A 293 -3.20 8.15 -16.28
N GLU A 294 -3.77 6.96 -16.24
CA GLU A 294 -5.21 6.70 -16.27
C GLU A 294 -5.62 5.90 -15.02
N VAL A 295 -6.88 6.04 -14.60
CA VAL A 295 -7.41 5.26 -13.48
C VAL A 295 -7.52 3.79 -13.89
N ASP A 296 -6.89 2.90 -13.15
CA ASP A 296 -6.89 1.46 -13.36
C ASP A 296 -7.79 0.75 -12.36
N LYS A 297 -7.66 1.08 -11.07
CA LYS A 297 -8.41 0.46 -9.97
C LYS A 297 -8.82 1.49 -8.94
N GLU A 298 -9.83 1.15 -8.14
CA GLU A 298 -10.23 1.90 -6.96
C GLU A 298 -10.19 1.00 -5.72
N GLU A 299 -9.33 1.35 -4.75
CA GLU A 299 -9.31 0.74 -3.44
C GLU A 299 -10.18 1.55 -2.49
N ILE A 300 -11.19 0.90 -1.88
CA ILE A 300 -11.99 1.48 -0.81
C ILE A 300 -11.40 1.04 0.52
N ARG A 301 -11.11 2.01 1.39
CA ARG A 301 -10.55 1.77 2.72
C ARG A 301 -11.58 1.97 3.81
N TYR A 302 -11.58 1.03 4.72
CA TYR A 302 -12.43 1.03 5.91
C TYR A 302 -11.57 0.96 7.16
N TYR A 303 -12.10 1.48 8.27
CA TYR A 303 -11.43 1.38 9.56
C TYR A 303 -12.40 1.19 10.71
N MET A 304 -11.90 0.64 11.81
CA MET A 304 -12.48 0.74 13.15
C MET A 304 -11.39 1.05 14.17
N VAL A 305 -11.75 1.72 15.27
CA VAL A 305 -10.81 1.96 16.36
C VAL A 305 -10.79 0.73 17.27
N LEU A 306 -9.62 0.15 17.46
CA LEU A 306 -9.42 -0.96 18.41
C LEU A 306 -9.46 -0.42 19.84
N LYS A 307 -10.42 -0.90 20.62
CA LYS A 307 -10.59 -0.53 22.04
C LYS A 307 -9.67 -1.36 22.95
#